data_ce531e19a5c2bc6c66f7178ec218094e
#
_entry.id   ce531e19a5c2bc6c66f7178ec218094e
#
_cell.length_a   1.000
_cell.length_b   1.000
_cell.length_c   1.000
_cell.angle_alpha   90.00
_cell.angle_beta   90.00
_cell.angle_gamma   90.00
#
_symmetry.space_group_name_H-M   'P 1'
#
loop_
_entity.id
_entity.type
_entity.pdbx_description
1 polymer ?
#
loop_
_entity_poly.entity_id
_entity_poly.type
_entity_poly.pdbx_seq_one_letter_code
_entity_poly.pdbx_strand_id
1 'polypeptide(L)'
;MSCVYAFGSNGQGQLGLAHDEDVDTPQRSMLAGDGRVSKIACGGNHSVVLMSNGTLAGCGDNRRGELQGECTLQQVRGWTAIEVPAPVVDVACGWDTTVVVDTHGHVWQRGGGRYGFEQRQLRLDPADGRIAVYGCFQNFVVVQGSQVYGWGSNTKCQLQARKCRSVAEPTLVCDAGSVAVDYVAMGKDFLVVVDKNGRMAHASGRLPAGFQLEQQEARLGLEVRCMWTSIHVWDTLQSTVESFGRGTHAQLFPEVGVPLRIADFSAGSEHGIQVTASQEEPPHYDVHCWGWGEHGNCGPQRGSQPGLQLVGRYATRPRVFGGCATTWIVLDQC
;
A
#
# COMPACT_ATOMS: atom_id res chain seq x y z
N MET A 1 -15.21 4.81 15.62
CA MET A 1 -14.72 5.91 14.76
C MET A 1 -13.21 5.76 14.64
N SER A 2 -12.62 6.07 13.49
CA SER A 2 -11.15 6.08 13.34
C SER A 2 -10.66 7.52 13.25
N CYS A 3 -9.56 7.83 13.97
CA CYS A 3 -8.79 9.07 13.75
C CYS A 3 -7.66 8.77 12.76
N VAL A 4 -7.52 9.59 11.73
CA VAL A 4 -6.52 9.47 10.69
C VAL A 4 -5.54 10.62 10.81
N TYR A 5 -4.26 10.30 10.87
CA TYR A 5 -3.17 11.28 10.82
C TYR A 5 -2.33 11.02 9.56
N ALA A 6 -1.88 12.09 8.93
CA ALA A 6 -1.10 12.02 7.72
C ALA A 6 0.04 13.04 7.71
N PHE A 7 1.15 12.71 7.03
CA PHE A 7 2.26 13.61 6.79
C PHE A 7 3.08 13.14 5.57
N GLY A 8 3.94 14.02 5.07
CA GLY A 8 4.70 13.81 3.85
C GLY A 8 4.29 14.74 2.72
N SER A 9 4.39 14.27 1.50
CA SER A 9 4.05 15.01 0.28
C SER A 9 2.57 15.37 0.22
N ASN A 10 2.27 16.64 -0.03
CA ASN A 10 0.91 17.16 -0.09
C ASN A 10 0.66 18.17 -1.22
N GLY A 11 1.60 18.34 -2.14
CA GLY A 11 1.51 19.35 -3.21
C GLY A 11 0.30 19.25 -4.13
N GLN A 12 -0.48 18.17 -4.03
CA GLN A 12 -1.78 17.99 -4.70
C GLN A 12 -2.94 17.82 -3.72
N GLY A 13 -2.74 18.03 -2.40
CA GLY A 13 -3.75 17.85 -1.37
C GLY A 13 -4.00 16.37 -1.00
N GLN A 14 -3.06 15.48 -1.36
CA GLN A 14 -3.20 14.02 -1.19
C GLN A 14 -3.21 13.55 0.27
N LEU A 15 -2.96 14.42 1.24
CA LEU A 15 -3.09 14.13 2.67
C LEU A 15 -4.49 14.45 3.25
N GLY A 16 -5.36 15.10 2.46
CA GLY A 16 -6.72 15.46 2.90
C GLY A 16 -6.73 16.44 4.08
N LEU A 17 -5.78 17.39 4.11
CA LEU A 17 -5.58 18.36 5.20
C LEU A 17 -6.23 19.73 4.90
N ALA A 18 -6.99 19.86 3.81
CA ALA A 18 -7.59 21.10 3.31
C ALA A 18 -6.56 22.17 2.84
N HIS A 19 -5.30 21.82 2.71
CA HIS A 19 -4.22 22.62 2.11
C HIS A 19 -3.33 21.73 1.21
N ASP A 20 -2.33 22.29 0.56
CA ASP A 20 -1.43 21.60 -0.39
C ASP A 20 0.06 21.81 -0.05
N GLU A 21 0.38 22.10 1.20
CA GLU A 21 1.75 22.18 1.69
C GLU A 21 2.21 20.83 2.25
N ASP A 22 3.45 20.43 1.96
CA ASP A 22 4.08 19.25 2.54
C ASP A 22 4.20 19.40 4.07
N VAL A 23 3.96 18.33 4.79
CA VAL A 23 4.01 18.28 6.27
C VAL A 23 4.98 17.22 6.74
N ASP A 24 5.73 17.51 7.78
CA ASP A 24 6.78 16.64 8.33
C ASP A 24 6.45 16.05 9.71
N THR A 25 5.26 16.32 10.21
CA THR A 25 4.76 15.78 11.48
C THR A 25 3.31 15.32 11.31
N PRO A 26 2.86 14.28 12.04
CA PRO A 26 1.50 13.78 11.91
C PRO A 26 0.45 14.87 12.17
N GLN A 27 -0.32 15.21 11.14
CA GLN A 27 -1.47 16.10 11.25
C GLN A 27 -2.78 15.33 11.08
N ARG A 28 -3.81 15.72 11.80
CA ARG A 28 -5.12 15.09 11.71
C ARG A 28 -5.75 15.38 10.37
N SER A 29 -5.94 14.34 9.56
CA SER A 29 -6.64 14.42 8.29
C SER A 29 -8.13 14.64 8.50
N MET A 30 -8.75 15.48 7.67
CA MET A 30 -10.12 15.95 7.80
C MET A 30 -11.16 14.95 7.26
N LEU A 31 -10.91 13.65 7.40
CA LEU A 31 -11.84 12.61 6.98
C LEU A 31 -13.15 12.74 7.77
N ALA A 32 -14.24 13.05 7.07
CA ALA A 32 -15.56 13.14 7.66
C ALA A 32 -16.25 11.77 7.71
N GLY A 33 -17.05 11.51 8.75
CA GLY A 33 -17.87 10.32 8.90
C GLY A 33 -17.55 9.51 10.15
N ASP A 34 -18.55 8.75 10.61
CA ASP A 34 -18.49 7.97 11.86
C ASP A 34 -18.01 6.54 11.64
N GLY A 35 -17.50 6.22 10.43
CA GLY A 35 -17.08 4.90 10.06
C GLY A 35 -15.67 4.54 10.56
N ARG A 36 -15.39 3.22 10.58
CA ARG A 36 -14.04 2.71 10.77
C ARG A 36 -13.32 2.66 9.41
N VAL A 37 -12.08 3.11 9.37
CA VAL A 37 -11.20 2.97 8.20
C VAL A 37 -10.79 1.51 8.08
N SER A 38 -11.06 0.89 6.93
CA SER A 38 -10.60 -0.47 6.60
C SER A 38 -9.21 -0.44 5.97
N LYS A 39 -9.01 0.44 4.99
CA LYS A 39 -7.75 0.54 4.23
C LYS A 39 -7.51 1.97 3.75
N ILE A 40 -6.25 2.35 3.64
CA ILE A 40 -5.80 3.53 2.88
C ILE A 40 -4.96 3.04 1.71
N ALA A 41 -5.32 3.43 0.50
CA ALA A 41 -4.58 3.16 -0.72
C ALA A 41 -4.08 4.47 -1.32
N CYS A 42 -2.81 4.53 -1.68
CA CYS A 42 -2.17 5.75 -2.18
C CYS A 42 -1.63 5.54 -3.58
N GLY A 43 -1.91 6.50 -4.46
CA GLY A 43 -1.30 6.61 -5.77
C GLY A 43 -0.08 7.53 -5.78
N GLY A 44 0.28 8.06 -6.97
CA GLY A 44 1.38 9.03 -7.09
C GLY A 44 1.10 10.31 -6.29
N ASN A 45 -0.07 10.89 -6.51
CA ASN A 45 -0.49 12.15 -5.88
C ASN A 45 -1.96 12.14 -5.46
N HIS A 46 -2.58 10.97 -5.26
CA HIS A 46 -3.93 10.84 -4.74
C HIS A 46 -3.99 9.75 -3.69
N SER A 47 -4.96 9.85 -2.79
CA SER A 47 -5.20 8.88 -1.73
C SER A 47 -6.68 8.53 -1.67
N VAL A 48 -6.97 7.26 -1.39
CA VAL A 48 -8.32 6.72 -1.27
C VAL A 48 -8.44 5.97 0.03
N VAL A 49 -9.50 6.25 0.79
CA VAL A 49 -9.86 5.55 2.02
C VAL A 49 -11.05 4.65 1.74
N LEU A 50 -10.93 3.38 2.08
CA LEU A 50 -12.03 2.42 2.14
C LEU A 50 -12.55 2.37 3.59
N MET A 51 -13.84 2.63 3.75
CA MET A 51 -14.52 2.52 5.03
C MET A 51 -15.08 1.10 5.24
N SER A 52 -15.28 0.70 6.48
CA SER A 52 -15.79 -0.65 6.84
C SER A 52 -17.19 -0.96 6.30
N ASN A 53 -17.94 0.04 5.90
CA ASN A 53 -19.26 -0.11 5.25
C ASN A 53 -19.18 -0.22 3.72
N GLY A 54 -17.97 -0.27 3.14
CA GLY A 54 -17.77 -0.39 1.69
C GLY A 54 -17.85 0.93 0.92
N THR A 55 -17.96 2.08 1.61
CA THR A 55 -17.89 3.40 0.96
C THR A 55 -16.44 3.85 0.78
N LEU A 56 -16.21 4.73 -0.20
CA LEU A 56 -14.92 5.30 -0.52
C LEU A 56 -14.93 6.82 -0.38
N ALA A 57 -13.80 7.36 0.09
CA ALA A 57 -13.49 8.78 -0.04
C ALA A 57 -12.08 8.95 -0.60
N GLY A 58 -11.86 10.02 -1.36
CA GLY A 58 -10.56 10.31 -1.97
C GLY A 58 -10.16 11.76 -1.84
N CYS A 59 -8.86 12.01 -1.91
CA CYS A 59 -8.25 13.35 -1.94
C CYS A 59 -6.99 13.35 -2.82
N GLY A 60 -6.56 14.53 -3.23
CA GLY A 60 -5.38 14.71 -4.06
C GLY A 60 -5.66 15.02 -5.52
N ASP A 61 -4.78 14.57 -6.40
CA ASP A 61 -4.83 14.80 -7.84
C ASP A 61 -6.04 14.12 -8.49
N ASN A 62 -6.73 14.81 -9.37
CA ASN A 62 -7.81 14.29 -10.17
C ASN A 62 -7.70 14.69 -11.67
N ARG A 63 -6.54 15.18 -12.10
CA ARG A 63 -6.30 15.60 -13.49
C ARG A 63 -6.46 14.48 -14.50
N ARG A 64 -6.30 13.24 -14.07
CA ARG A 64 -6.44 12.04 -14.89
C ARG A 64 -7.72 11.26 -14.59
N GLY A 65 -8.62 11.79 -13.72
CA GLY A 65 -9.87 11.14 -13.32
C GLY A 65 -9.70 10.11 -12.19
N GLU A 66 -8.70 10.28 -11.34
CA GLU A 66 -8.33 9.34 -10.28
C GLU A 66 -9.44 9.17 -9.24
N LEU A 67 -10.17 10.26 -8.94
CA LEU A 67 -11.11 10.36 -7.82
C LEU A 67 -12.55 10.56 -8.23
N GLN A 68 -12.82 11.46 -9.19
CA GLN A 68 -14.17 11.85 -9.60
C GLN A 68 -14.36 11.84 -11.12
N GLY A 69 -15.64 11.69 -11.57
CA GLY A 69 -16.00 11.61 -12.96
C GLY A 69 -15.96 12.93 -13.74
N GLU A 70 -15.92 14.08 -13.07
CA GLU A 70 -15.91 15.37 -13.73
C GLU A 70 -14.47 15.92 -13.85
N CYS A 71 -14.06 16.23 -15.09
CA CYS A 71 -12.72 16.78 -15.37
C CYS A 71 -12.54 18.24 -14.91
N THR A 72 -13.58 18.89 -14.42
CA THR A 72 -13.53 20.28 -13.94
C THR A 72 -12.79 20.41 -12.63
N LEU A 73 -12.80 19.38 -11.78
CA LEU A 73 -12.11 19.36 -10.50
C LEU A 73 -10.76 18.65 -10.64
N GLN A 74 -9.69 19.42 -10.82
CA GLN A 74 -8.35 18.89 -11.06
C GLN A 74 -7.62 18.47 -9.78
N GLN A 75 -8.02 19.03 -8.62
CA GLN A 75 -7.41 18.78 -7.32
C GLN A 75 -8.45 18.79 -6.21
N VAL A 76 -8.38 17.83 -5.30
CA VAL A 76 -9.24 17.70 -4.12
C VAL A 76 -8.38 17.81 -2.87
N ARG A 77 -8.36 18.97 -2.22
CA ARG A 77 -7.54 19.24 -1.02
C ARG A 77 -8.09 18.61 0.27
N GLY A 78 -9.40 18.37 0.32
CA GLY A 78 -10.08 17.63 1.37
C GLY A 78 -10.60 16.29 0.86
N TRP A 79 -11.33 15.57 1.70
CA TRP A 79 -11.93 14.31 1.29
C TRP A 79 -13.23 14.53 0.54
N THR A 80 -13.41 13.81 -0.56
CA THR A 80 -14.66 13.75 -1.34
C THR A 80 -15.11 12.29 -1.47
N ALA A 81 -16.42 12.06 -1.46
CA ALA A 81 -16.97 10.74 -1.72
C ALA A 81 -16.63 10.28 -3.15
N ILE A 82 -16.25 9.02 -3.31
CA ILE A 82 -16.07 8.37 -4.61
C ILE A 82 -17.27 7.46 -4.82
N GLU A 83 -18.11 7.80 -5.82
CA GLU A 83 -19.26 6.98 -6.18
C GLU A 83 -18.80 5.72 -6.93
N VAL A 84 -19.29 4.58 -6.50
CA VAL A 84 -19.06 3.26 -7.10
C VAL A 84 -20.41 2.57 -7.30
N PRO A 85 -20.53 1.66 -8.30
CA PRO A 85 -21.81 1.01 -8.61
C PRO A 85 -22.37 0.13 -7.49
N ALA A 86 -21.50 -0.39 -6.60
CA ALA A 86 -21.87 -1.23 -5.46
C ALA A 86 -20.86 -1.04 -4.33
N PRO A 87 -21.17 -1.45 -3.08
CA PRO A 87 -20.22 -1.40 -1.97
C PRO A 87 -18.91 -2.10 -2.30
N VAL A 88 -17.80 -1.50 -1.88
CA VAL A 88 -16.44 -1.96 -2.20
C VAL A 88 -15.93 -2.91 -1.13
N VAL A 89 -15.31 -4.02 -1.56
CA VAL A 89 -14.64 -4.97 -0.66
C VAL A 89 -13.15 -4.69 -0.53
N ASP A 90 -12.52 -4.16 -1.60
CA ASP A 90 -11.10 -3.77 -1.54
C ASP A 90 -10.76 -2.71 -2.60
N VAL A 91 -9.70 -1.92 -2.34
CA VAL A 91 -9.23 -0.82 -3.19
C VAL A 91 -7.70 -0.83 -3.30
N ALA A 92 -7.20 -0.47 -4.47
CA ALA A 92 -5.78 -0.21 -4.69
C ALA A 92 -5.58 0.99 -5.61
N CYS A 93 -4.47 1.70 -5.43
CA CYS A 93 -4.07 2.81 -6.29
C CYS A 93 -2.76 2.49 -7.01
N GLY A 94 -2.68 2.90 -8.26
CA GLY A 94 -1.45 3.03 -9.04
C GLY A 94 -1.01 4.48 -9.13
N TRP A 95 -0.12 4.81 -10.06
CA TRP A 95 0.40 6.17 -10.19
C TRP A 95 -0.71 7.23 -10.36
N ASP A 96 -1.58 7.02 -11.33
CA ASP A 96 -2.68 7.91 -11.71
C ASP A 96 -4.01 7.15 -11.87
N THR A 97 -4.20 6.07 -11.15
CA THR A 97 -5.30 5.13 -11.37
C THR A 97 -5.79 4.56 -10.05
N THR A 98 -7.11 4.46 -9.89
CA THR A 98 -7.79 3.80 -8.79
C THR A 98 -8.51 2.54 -9.29
N VAL A 99 -8.31 1.42 -8.60
CA VAL A 99 -8.96 0.14 -8.89
C VAL A 99 -9.72 -0.33 -7.65
N VAL A 100 -10.94 -0.79 -7.85
CA VAL A 100 -11.79 -1.33 -6.77
C VAL A 100 -12.37 -2.68 -7.17
N VAL A 101 -12.66 -3.50 -6.17
CA VAL A 101 -13.49 -4.69 -6.32
C VAL A 101 -14.75 -4.50 -5.49
N ASP A 102 -15.92 -4.72 -6.10
CA ASP A 102 -17.21 -4.59 -5.42
C ASP A 102 -17.68 -5.91 -4.78
N THR A 103 -18.76 -5.83 -4.02
CA THR A 103 -19.38 -7.00 -3.34
C THR A 103 -19.95 -8.03 -4.31
N HIS A 104 -20.09 -7.72 -5.60
CA HIS A 104 -20.53 -8.64 -6.64
C HIS A 104 -19.37 -9.30 -7.39
N GLY A 105 -18.11 -9.01 -7.00
CA GLY A 105 -16.91 -9.54 -7.64
C GLY A 105 -16.54 -8.84 -8.96
N HIS A 106 -17.12 -7.66 -9.24
CA HIS A 106 -16.70 -6.88 -10.39
C HIS A 106 -15.46 -6.06 -10.06
N VAL A 107 -14.54 -6.01 -11.00
CA VAL A 107 -13.32 -5.19 -10.92
C VAL A 107 -13.55 -3.91 -11.74
N TRP A 108 -13.44 -2.78 -11.08
CA TRP A 108 -13.64 -1.46 -11.67
C TRP A 108 -12.34 -0.66 -11.63
N GLN A 109 -12.07 0.06 -12.70
CA GLN A 109 -10.89 0.93 -12.81
C GLN A 109 -11.29 2.31 -13.29
N ARG A 110 -10.69 3.35 -12.73
CA ARG A 110 -10.77 4.74 -13.20
C ARG A 110 -9.38 5.38 -13.17
N GLY A 111 -9.26 6.58 -13.71
CA GLY A 111 -7.96 7.28 -13.83
C GLY A 111 -7.21 6.90 -15.10
N GLY A 112 -5.96 7.33 -15.23
CA GLY A 112 -5.19 7.15 -16.44
C GLY A 112 -5.76 7.91 -17.66
N GLY A 113 -6.54 8.97 -17.43
CA GLY A 113 -7.29 9.73 -18.43
C GLY A 113 -8.72 9.22 -18.63
N ARG A 114 -9.21 8.29 -17.81
CA ARG A 114 -10.62 7.84 -17.77
C ARG A 114 -11.31 8.48 -16.58
N TYR A 115 -12.35 9.24 -16.85
CA TYR A 115 -13.05 10.02 -15.83
C TYR A 115 -14.24 9.30 -15.19
N GLY A 116 -14.49 8.04 -15.56
CA GLY A 116 -15.49 7.15 -14.97
C GLY A 116 -14.89 5.80 -14.60
N PHE A 117 -15.63 5.01 -13.83
CA PHE A 117 -15.28 3.62 -13.62
C PHE A 117 -15.61 2.80 -14.87
N GLU A 118 -14.60 2.08 -15.37
CA GLU A 118 -14.73 1.08 -16.43
C GLU A 118 -14.55 -0.30 -15.82
N GLN A 119 -15.47 -1.21 -16.12
CA GLN A 119 -15.38 -2.59 -15.67
C GLN A 119 -14.29 -3.32 -16.47
N ARG A 120 -13.42 -4.03 -15.76
CA ARG A 120 -12.42 -4.90 -16.39
C ARG A 120 -13.04 -6.23 -16.79
N GLN A 121 -12.46 -6.90 -17.79
CA GLN A 121 -12.92 -8.21 -18.28
C GLN A 121 -12.51 -9.34 -17.33
N LEU A 122 -12.85 -9.17 -16.06
CA LEU A 122 -12.65 -10.15 -15.00
C LEU A 122 -13.83 -10.06 -14.05
N ARG A 123 -14.44 -11.20 -13.77
CA ARG A 123 -15.43 -11.34 -12.73
C ARG A 123 -14.97 -12.40 -11.74
N LEU A 124 -14.96 -12.02 -10.49
CA LEU A 124 -14.59 -12.89 -9.37
C LEU A 124 -15.85 -13.44 -8.73
N ASP A 125 -15.77 -14.64 -8.16
CA ASP A 125 -16.87 -15.20 -7.39
C ASP A 125 -16.64 -14.93 -5.89
N PRO A 126 -17.44 -14.07 -5.23
CA PRO A 126 -17.29 -13.83 -3.80
C PRO A 126 -17.43 -15.08 -2.94
N ALA A 127 -18.04 -16.17 -3.45
CA ALA A 127 -18.14 -17.46 -2.75
C ALA A 127 -16.81 -18.24 -2.71
N ASP A 128 -15.89 -17.97 -3.64
CA ASP A 128 -14.60 -18.67 -3.74
C ASP A 128 -13.52 -18.11 -2.78
N GLY A 129 -13.94 -17.44 -1.72
CA GLY A 129 -13.04 -16.97 -0.67
C GLY A 129 -12.69 -15.48 -0.75
N ARG A 130 -11.59 -15.11 -0.08
CA ARG A 130 -11.16 -13.70 0.00
C ARG A 130 -10.78 -13.18 -1.37
N ILE A 131 -11.34 -12.04 -1.72
CA ILE A 131 -10.91 -11.22 -2.85
C ILE A 131 -10.06 -10.07 -2.32
N ALA A 132 -8.95 -9.79 -2.98
CA ALA A 132 -8.09 -8.65 -2.66
C ALA A 132 -7.49 -8.05 -3.93
N VAL A 133 -7.32 -6.72 -3.93
CA VAL A 133 -6.66 -5.99 -5.02
C VAL A 133 -5.42 -5.27 -4.52
N TYR A 134 -4.36 -5.32 -5.31
CA TYR A 134 -3.07 -4.68 -5.04
C TYR A 134 -2.65 -3.84 -6.24
N GLY A 135 -1.98 -2.74 -5.98
CA GLY A 135 -1.50 -1.84 -7.02
C GLY A 135 -0.17 -1.23 -6.64
N CYS A 136 0.70 -1.09 -7.63
CA CYS A 136 1.95 -0.36 -7.49
C CYS A 136 2.33 0.26 -8.84
N PHE A 137 2.52 1.57 -8.85
CA PHE A 137 2.91 2.34 -10.02
C PHE A 137 1.94 2.13 -11.20
N GLN A 138 2.27 1.31 -12.19
CA GLN A 138 1.43 1.03 -13.37
C GLN A 138 0.94 -0.42 -13.42
N ASN A 139 1.01 -1.15 -12.32
CA ASN A 139 0.62 -2.54 -12.23
C ASN A 139 -0.47 -2.74 -11.20
N PHE A 140 -1.41 -3.60 -11.54
CA PHE A 140 -2.49 -4.06 -10.67
C PHE A 140 -2.58 -5.56 -10.69
N VAL A 141 -2.89 -6.15 -9.55
CA VAL A 141 -3.22 -7.56 -9.45
C VAL A 141 -4.45 -7.76 -8.57
N VAL A 142 -5.23 -8.76 -8.91
CA VAL A 142 -6.37 -9.23 -8.12
C VAL A 142 -6.14 -10.68 -7.74
N VAL A 143 -6.44 -11.01 -6.50
CA VAL A 143 -6.31 -12.35 -5.94
C VAL A 143 -7.69 -12.92 -5.70
N GLN A 144 -7.91 -14.18 -6.11
CA GLN A 144 -9.03 -15.01 -5.72
C GLN A 144 -8.56 -16.44 -5.46
N GLY A 145 -8.76 -16.95 -4.25
CA GLY A 145 -8.29 -18.28 -3.89
C GLY A 145 -6.78 -18.43 -4.06
N SER A 146 -6.35 -19.38 -4.91
CA SER A 146 -4.93 -19.59 -5.26
C SER A 146 -4.47 -18.80 -6.49
N GLN A 147 -5.39 -18.11 -7.17
CA GLN A 147 -5.11 -17.48 -8.46
C GLN A 147 -4.83 -15.98 -8.32
N VAL A 148 -3.85 -15.51 -9.08
CA VAL A 148 -3.45 -14.11 -9.18
C VAL A 148 -3.60 -13.66 -10.63
N TYR A 149 -4.46 -12.68 -10.86
CA TYR A 149 -4.67 -12.05 -12.17
C TYR A 149 -4.04 -10.66 -12.16
N GLY A 150 -3.39 -10.27 -13.25
CA GLY A 150 -2.71 -8.97 -13.31
C GLY A 150 -2.81 -8.29 -14.65
N TRP A 151 -2.69 -6.95 -14.65
CA TRP A 151 -2.62 -6.09 -15.83
C TRP A 151 -1.77 -4.85 -15.55
N GLY A 152 -1.42 -4.13 -16.61
CA GLY A 152 -0.59 -2.94 -16.55
C GLY A 152 0.76 -3.13 -17.23
N SER A 153 1.82 -2.50 -16.75
CA SER A 153 3.15 -2.55 -17.34
C SER A 153 3.73 -3.97 -17.32
N ASN A 154 4.36 -4.40 -18.41
CA ASN A 154 5.11 -5.67 -18.46
C ASN A 154 6.51 -5.49 -19.09
N THR A 155 7.08 -4.31 -18.93
CA THR A 155 8.40 -3.97 -19.49
C THR A 155 9.55 -4.72 -18.79
N LYS A 156 9.28 -5.32 -17.65
CA LYS A 156 10.22 -6.14 -16.86
C LYS A 156 9.72 -7.57 -16.65
N CYS A 157 8.73 -8.01 -17.40
CA CYS A 157 8.09 -9.32 -17.27
C CYS A 157 7.42 -9.54 -15.87
N GLN A 158 6.79 -8.49 -15.32
CA GLN A 158 6.14 -8.56 -14.02
C GLN A 158 4.88 -9.42 -14.04
N LEU A 159 4.17 -9.44 -15.17
CA LEU A 159 2.85 -10.06 -15.31
C LEU A 159 2.86 -11.31 -16.18
N GLN A 160 3.79 -11.39 -17.15
CA GLN A 160 3.95 -12.54 -18.04
C GLN A 160 5.42 -12.67 -18.46
N ALA A 161 5.84 -13.92 -18.73
CA ALA A 161 7.21 -14.23 -19.13
C ALA A 161 7.63 -13.52 -20.45
N ARG A 162 6.71 -13.35 -21.40
CA ARG A 162 6.98 -12.61 -22.63
C ARG A 162 6.92 -11.11 -22.39
N LYS A 163 8.06 -10.45 -22.53
CA LYS A 163 8.18 -9.00 -22.41
C LYS A 163 7.29 -8.28 -23.41
N CYS A 164 6.48 -7.35 -22.95
CA CYS A 164 5.70 -6.41 -23.77
C CYS A 164 5.59 -5.07 -23.05
N ARG A 165 5.04 -4.05 -23.71
CA ARG A 165 4.86 -2.73 -23.08
C ARG A 165 3.84 -2.79 -21.94
N SER A 166 2.71 -3.43 -22.19
CA SER A 166 1.65 -3.56 -21.20
C SER A 166 0.73 -4.74 -21.51
N VAL A 167 0.08 -5.25 -20.50
CA VAL A 167 -1.04 -6.19 -20.53
C VAL A 167 -2.31 -5.39 -20.30
N ALA A 168 -3.20 -5.36 -21.28
CA ALA A 168 -4.36 -4.47 -21.27
C ALA A 168 -5.46 -4.95 -20.32
N GLU A 169 -5.75 -6.26 -20.30
CA GLU A 169 -6.80 -6.88 -19.50
C GLU A 169 -6.21 -7.86 -18.49
N PRO A 170 -6.91 -8.11 -17.36
CA PRO A 170 -6.46 -9.07 -16.36
C PRO A 170 -6.17 -10.44 -16.98
N THR A 171 -4.95 -10.92 -16.80
CA THR A 171 -4.51 -12.25 -17.22
C THR A 171 -3.93 -13.00 -16.06
N LEU A 172 -4.00 -14.35 -16.08
CA LEU A 172 -3.42 -15.17 -15.03
C LEU A 172 -1.90 -14.95 -14.96
N VAL A 173 -1.41 -14.47 -13.84
CA VAL A 173 0.02 -14.29 -13.53
C VAL A 173 0.58 -15.58 -12.95
N CYS A 174 -0.09 -16.14 -11.96
CA CYS A 174 0.26 -17.43 -11.35
C CYS A 174 -0.95 -18.08 -10.69
N ASP A 175 -0.82 -19.40 -10.46
CA ASP A 175 -1.68 -20.18 -9.59
C ASP A 175 -0.80 -20.82 -8.52
N ALA A 176 -1.08 -20.51 -7.24
CA ALA A 176 -0.33 -21.06 -6.09
C ALA A 176 -0.68 -22.53 -5.77
N GLY A 177 -1.61 -23.13 -6.53
CA GLY A 177 -2.00 -24.52 -6.44
C GLY A 177 -3.05 -24.79 -5.34
N SER A 178 -2.78 -25.74 -4.45
CA SER A 178 -3.76 -26.15 -3.42
C SER A 178 -3.88 -25.21 -2.23
N VAL A 179 -2.96 -24.24 -2.09
CA VAL A 179 -2.95 -23.28 -0.98
C VAL A 179 -3.39 -21.91 -1.49
N ALA A 180 -4.38 -21.33 -0.83
CA ALA A 180 -4.85 -19.99 -1.19
C ALA A 180 -3.74 -18.95 -0.99
N VAL A 181 -3.70 -17.95 -1.87
CA VAL A 181 -2.86 -16.78 -1.71
C VAL A 181 -3.33 -15.97 -0.50
N ASP A 182 -2.40 -15.56 0.34
CA ASP A 182 -2.70 -14.66 1.46
C ASP A 182 -2.65 -13.21 1.00
N TYR A 183 -1.56 -12.80 0.35
CA TYR A 183 -1.41 -11.45 -0.21
C TYR A 183 -0.36 -11.41 -1.33
N VAL A 184 -0.32 -10.26 -2.02
CA VAL A 184 0.73 -9.93 -2.99
C VAL A 184 1.45 -8.66 -2.53
N ALA A 185 2.78 -8.73 -2.44
CA ALA A 185 3.64 -7.58 -2.23
C ALA A 185 4.19 -7.10 -3.57
N MET A 186 4.12 -5.80 -3.84
CA MET A 186 4.47 -5.25 -5.15
C MET A 186 5.49 -4.13 -5.02
N GLY A 187 6.55 -4.19 -5.83
CA GLY A 187 7.40 -3.07 -6.12
C GLY A 187 7.09 -2.46 -7.49
N LYS A 188 7.87 -1.47 -7.91
CA LYS A 188 7.64 -0.76 -9.18
C LYS A 188 7.75 -1.68 -10.41
N ASP A 189 8.70 -2.61 -10.39
CA ASP A 189 9.07 -3.46 -11.52
C ASP A 189 8.95 -4.97 -11.23
N PHE A 190 8.39 -5.36 -10.08
CA PHE A 190 8.29 -6.75 -9.62
C PHE A 190 7.09 -6.99 -8.69
N LEU A 191 6.77 -8.25 -8.48
CA LEU A 191 5.82 -8.69 -7.46
C LEU A 191 6.28 -9.99 -6.79
N VAL A 192 5.80 -10.22 -5.57
CA VAL A 192 5.97 -11.45 -4.79
C VAL A 192 4.60 -11.90 -4.29
N VAL A 193 4.25 -13.15 -4.52
CA VAL A 193 3.00 -13.77 -4.08
C VAL A 193 3.27 -14.65 -2.86
N VAL A 194 2.56 -14.41 -1.78
CA VAL A 194 2.69 -15.17 -0.53
C VAL A 194 1.40 -15.94 -0.28
N ASP A 195 1.52 -17.24 0.00
CA ASP A 195 0.40 -18.10 0.32
C ASP A 195 0.10 -18.13 1.84
N LYS A 196 -1.03 -18.72 2.24
CA LYS A 196 -1.45 -18.78 3.64
C LYS A 196 -0.55 -19.61 4.56
N ASN A 197 0.40 -20.35 3.99
CA ASN A 197 1.41 -21.08 4.76
C ASN A 197 2.69 -20.25 4.98
N GLY A 198 2.70 -18.98 4.55
CA GLY A 198 3.87 -18.10 4.61
C GLY A 198 4.94 -18.43 3.58
N ARG A 199 4.61 -19.22 2.55
CA ARG A 199 5.51 -19.52 1.45
C ARG A 199 5.41 -18.41 0.40
N MET A 200 6.55 -17.94 -0.09
CA MET A 200 6.62 -17.11 -1.28
C MET A 200 6.43 -18.01 -2.52
N ALA A 201 5.17 -18.14 -2.96
CA ALA A 201 4.77 -19.10 -4.00
C ALA A 201 5.21 -18.69 -5.41
N HIS A 202 5.38 -17.40 -5.65
CA HIS A 202 5.77 -16.84 -6.94
C HIS A 202 6.45 -15.48 -6.76
N ALA A 203 7.42 -15.21 -7.62
CA ALA A 203 7.98 -13.88 -7.80
C ALA A 203 8.28 -13.64 -9.27
N SER A 204 8.03 -12.43 -9.77
CA SER A 204 8.24 -12.08 -11.17
C SER A 204 8.65 -10.63 -11.35
N GLY A 205 9.20 -10.32 -12.52
CA GLY A 205 9.70 -9.00 -12.86
C GLY A 205 11.18 -8.83 -12.57
N ARG A 206 11.62 -7.58 -12.39
CA ARG A 206 12.99 -7.26 -12.00
C ARG A 206 13.09 -7.27 -10.46
N LEU A 207 13.39 -8.42 -9.90
CA LEU A 207 13.59 -8.56 -8.47
C LEU A 207 14.76 -7.69 -7.97
N PRO A 208 14.67 -7.14 -6.75
CA PRO A 208 15.75 -6.39 -6.11
C PRO A 208 17.03 -7.19 -5.95
N ALA A 209 18.18 -6.50 -6.01
CA ALA A 209 19.48 -7.14 -5.86
C ALA A 209 19.60 -7.87 -4.52
N GLY A 210 20.15 -9.07 -4.57
CA GLY A 210 20.34 -9.94 -3.40
C GLY A 210 19.13 -10.81 -3.05
N PHE A 211 17.92 -10.50 -3.54
CA PHE A 211 16.76 -11.33 -3.30
C PHE A 211 16.71 -12.52 -4.29
N GLN A 212 16.56 -13.73 -3.76
CA GLN A 212 16.39 -14.97 -4.53
C GLN A 212 15.24 -15.75 -3.93
N LEU A 213 14.21 -16.01 -4.73
CA LEU A 213 12.99 -16.70 -4.27
C LEU A 213 13.30 -18.11 -3.73
N GLU A 214 14.21 -18.82 -4.40
CA GLU A 214 14.60 -20.20 -4.08
C GLU A 214 15.32 -20.33 -2.72
N GLN A 215 15.83 -19.24 -2.19
CA GLN A 215 16.48 -19.17 -0.89
C GLN A 215 15.52 -18.82 0.26
N GLN A 216 14.27 -18.50 -0.08
CA GLN A 216 13.27 -18.14 0.93
C GLN A 216 12.56 -19.39 1.44
N GLU A 217 12.81 -19.71 2.71
CA GLU A 217 12.12 -20.81 3.39
C GLU A 217 10.67 -20.45 3.71
N ALA A 218 9.76 -21.40 3.48
CA ALA A 218 8.38 -21.24 3.90
C ALA A 218 8.27 -21.41 5.42
N ARG A 219 7.75 -20.39 6.10
CA ARG A 219 7.45 -20.45 7.53
C ARG A 219 6.32 -19.49 7.90
N LEU A 220 5.48 -19.94 8.82
CA LEU A 220 4.43 -19.08 9.37
C LEU A 220 5.04 -17.87 10.07
N GLY A 221 4.35 -16.73 9.95
CA GLY A 221 4.81 -15.48 10.55
C GLY A 221 5.79 -14.68 9.67
N LEU A 222 6.09 -15.13 8.44
CA LEU A 222 6.79 -14.28 7.48
C LEU A 222 5.81 -13.34 6.78
N GLU A 223 6.13 -12.05 6.81
CA GLU A 223 5.44 -11.02 6.05
C GLU A 223 6.41 -10.30 5.12
N VAL A 224 5.98 -10.07 3.88
CA VAL A 224 6.75 -9.36 2.85
C VAL A 224 6.14 -7.99 2.64
N ARG A 225 6.98 -6.96 2.70
CA ARG A 225 6.62 -5.59 2.33
C ARG A 225 7.58 -5.10 1.26
N CYS A 226 7.05 -4.41 0.26
CA CYS A 226 7.85 -3.91 -0.85
C CYS A 226 7.78 -2.39 -0.93
N MET A 227 8.91 -1.75 -1.11
CA MET A 227 9.04 -0.43 -1.69
C MET A 227 9.20 -0.57 -3.21
N TRP A 228 9.31 0.51 -3.94
CA TRP A 228 9.52 0.45 -5.39
C TRP A 228 10.75 -0.36 -5.80
N THR A 229 11.82 -0.29 -4.99
CA THR A 229 13.14 -0.82 -5.34
C THR A 229 13.73 -1.77 -4.31
N SER A 230 12.99 -2.11 -3.26
CA SER A 230 13.44 -3.03 -2.21
C SER A 230 12.33 -3.97 -1.73
N ILE A 231 12.75 -5.12 -1.18
CA ILE A 231 11.91 -6.12 -0.51
C ILE A 231 12.34 -6.18 0.95
N HIS A 232 11.37 -6.25 1.85
CA HIS A 232 11.57 -6.41 3.27
C HIS A 232 10.81 -7.65 3.72
N VAL A 233 11.53 -8.62 4.26
CA VAL A 233 10.99 -9.86 4.84
C VAL A 233 10.98 -9.71 6.35
N TRP A 234 9.80 -9.55 6.90
CA TRP A 234 9.59 -9.40 8.34
C TRP A 234 9.17 -10.73 8.96
N ASP A 235 10.00 -11.24 9.86
CA ASP A 235 9.65 -12.36 10.74
C ASP A 235 8.89 -11.82 11.96
N THR A 236 7.59 -12.03 11.98
CA THR A 236 6.71 -11.52 13.05
C THR A 236 6.91 -12.23 14.38
N LEU A 237 7.48 -13.46 14.36
CA LEU A 237 7.73 -14.25 15.57
C LEU A 237 9.06 -13.86 16.22
N GLN A 238 10.07 -13.57 15.39
CA GLN A 238 11.40 -13.15 15.86
C GLN A 238 11.54 -11.63 15.93
N SER A 239 10.60 -10.88 15.37
CA SER A 239 10.65 -9.41 15.21
C SER A 239 11.93 -8.93 14.51
N THR A 240 12.37 -9.66 13.49
CA THR A 240 13.52 -9.31 12.65
C THR A 240 13.07 -8.95 11.25
N VAL A 241 13.79 -8.04 10.60
CA VAL A 241 13.54 -7.63 9.21
C VAL A 241 14.80 -7.82 8.39
N GLU A 242 14.71 -8.63 7.36
CA GLU A 242 15.75 -8.76 6.34
C GLU A 242 15.36 -7.94 5.10
N SER A 243 16.31 -7.22 4.53
CA SER A 243 16.03 -6.29 3.44
C SER A 243 16.94 -6.52 2.24
N PHE A 244 16.37 -6.44 1.05
CA PHE A 244 17.04 -6.65 -0.24
C PHE A 244 16.79 -5.48 -1.17
N GLY A 245 17.80 -5.09 -1.96
CA GLY A 245 17.64 -4.13 -3.03
C GLY A 245 18.45 -2.85 -2.87
N ARG A 246 17.85 -1.72 -3.25
CA ARG A 246 18.55 -0.43 -3.27
C ARG A 246 18.60 0.19 -1.87
N GLY A 247 19.78 0.65 -1.47
CA GLY A 247 19.99 1.37 -0.21
C GLY A 247 20.51 2.81 -0.38
N THR A 248 20.49 3.38 -1.61
CA THR A 248 21.08 4.70 -1.92
C THR A 248 20.42 5.87 -1.20
N HIS A 249 19.17 5.71 -0.77
CA HIS A 249 18.41 6.67 0.03
C HIS A 249 17.95 6.07 1.35
N ALA A 250 18.76 5.15 1.90
CA ALA A 250 18.50 4.46 3.16
C ALA A 250 17.20 3.62 3.18
N GLN A 251 16.77 3.07 2.03
CA GLN A 251 15.54 2.27 1.94
C GLN A 251 15.62 0.95 2.69
N LEU A 252 16.80 0.36 2.85
CA LEU A 252 16.97 -0.89 3.57
C LEU A 252 16.69 -0.69 5.07
N PHE A 253 16.15 -1.71 5.72
CA PHE A 253 15.84 -1.64 7.14
C PHE A 253 17.11 -1.32 7.94
N PRO A 254 17.07 -0.34 8.85
CA PRO A 254 18.25 0.04 9.62
C PRO A 254 18.73 -1.07 10.55
N GLU A 255 20.04 -1.18 10.73
CA GLU A 255 20.60 -2.00 11.79
C GLU A 255 20.20 -1.41 13.16
N VAL A 256 19.55 -2.22 13.98
CA VAL A 256 19.15 -1.84 15.35
C VAL A 256 19.93 -2.65 16.37
N GLY A 257 20.53 -1.97 17.32
CA GLY A 257 21.39 -2.60 18.34
C GLY A 257 20.65 -3.40 19.41
N VAL A 258 19.31 -3.35 19.43
CA VAL A 258 18.45 -4.03 20.39
C VAL A 258 17.26 -4.67 19.69
N PRO A 259 16.78 -5.84 20.16
CA PRO A 259 15.57 -6.44 19.61
C PRO A 259 14.37 -5.50 19.76
N LEU A 260 13.67 -5.24 18.65
CA LEU A 260 12.44 -4.46 18.64
C LEU A 260 11.23 -5.41 18.71
N ARG A 261 10.17 -4.98 19.42
CA ARG A 261 8.87 -5.66 19.34
C ARG A 261 8.03 -5.00 18.25
N ILE A 262 8.23 -5.39 17.01
CA ILE A 262 7.50 -4.86 15.88
C ILE A 262 6.06 -5.37 15.96
N ALA A 263 5.11 -4.46 16.13
CA ALA A 263 3.68 -4.74 16.19
C ALA A 263 2.99 -4.57 14.83
N ASP A 264 3.50 -3.67 13.98
CA ASP A 264 3.01 -3.44 12.61
C ASP A 264 4.15 -2.90 11.74
N PHE A 265 4.07 -3.18 10.42
CA PHE A 265 5.08 -2.79 9.44
C PHE A 265 4.44 -2.47 8.11
N SER A 266 4.72 -1.29 7.57
CA SER A 266 4.25 -0.86 6.25
C SER A 266 5.39 -0.26 5.44
N ALA A 267 5.23 -0.22 4.12
CA ALA A 267 6.16 0.40 3.20
C ALA A 267 5.43 1.37 2.27
N GLY A 268 6.03 2.54 2.07
CA GLY A 268 5.64 3.47 1.01
C GLY A 268 6.46 3.26 -0.26
N SER A 269 6.57 4.29 -1.12
CA SER A 269 7.34 4.20 -2.36
C SER A 269 8.82 3.90 -2.13
N GLU A 270 9.47 4.61 -1.22
CA GLU A 270 10.92 4.49 -0.91
C GLU A 270 11.20 4.76 0.58
N HIS A 271 10.23 4.54 1.46
CA HIS A 271 10.37 4.66 2.91
C HIS A 271 9.58 3.58 3.63
N GLY A 272 10.01 3.24 4.82
CA GLY A 272 9.36 2.27 5.69
C GLY A 272 8.77 2.91 6.93
N ILE A 273 7.77 2.24 7.48
CA ILE A 273 7.03 2.64 8.68
C ILE A 273 6.91 1.41 9.56
N GLN A 274 7.31 1.51 10.82
CA GLN A 274 7.08 0.43 11.79
C GLN A 274 6.41 0.96 13.05
N VAL A 275 5.64 0.10 13.68
CA VAL A 275 5.06 0.30 15.00
C VAL A 275 5.76 -0.65 15.96
N THR A 276 6.31 -0.14 17.04
CA THR A 276 6.90 -0.97 18.12
C THR A 276 6.07 -0.86 19.39
N ALA A 277 5.89 -1.99 20.08
CA ALA A 277 5.24 -2.02 21.38
C ALA A 277 6.28 -1.80 22.49
N SER A 278 6.02 -0.82 23.38
CA SER A 278 6.82 -0.57 24.56
C SER A 278 6.67 -1.69 25.62
N GLN A 279 7.70 -1.89 26.42
CA GLN A 279 7.66 -2.72 27.63
C GLN A 279 7.45 -1.88 28.91
N GLU A 280 7.30 -0.57 28.77
CA GLU A 280 7.09 0.35 29.87
C GLU A 280 5.65 0.32 30.39
N GLU A 281 5.45 0.77 31.63
CA GLU A 281 4.13 0.98 32.23
C GLU A 281 3.85 2.50 32.35
N PRO A 282 2.74 3.04 31.80
CA PRO A 282 1.73 2.34 31.00
C PRO A 282 2.27 1.96 29.62
N PRO A 283 1.75 0.87 29.02
CA PRO A 283 2.18 0.44 27.70
C PRO A 283 1.82 1.49 26.63
N HIS A 284 2.70 1.66 25.66
CA HIS A 284 2.49 2.56 24.52
C HIS A 284 3.06 1.96 23.24
N TYR A 285 2.74 2.59 22.12
CA TYR A 285 3.22 2.20 20.79
C TYR A 285 3.96 3.38 20.16
N ASP A 286 5.18 3.13 19.74
CA ASP A 286 5.99 4.11 19.02
C ASP A 286 5.93 3.83 17.53
N VAL A 287 5.70 4.88 16.73
CA VAL A 287 5.76 4.84 15.26
C VAL A 287 7.08 5.43 14.81
N HIS A 288 7.82 4.65 14.03
CA HIS A 288 9.10 5.06 13.46
C HIS A 288 9.07 4.98 11.94
N CYS A 289 9.78 5.90 11.28
CA CYS A 289 9.99 5.89 9.84
C CYS A 289 11.50 5.88 9.51
N TRP A 290 11.84 5.38 8.31
CA TRP A 290 13.17 5.43 7.73
C TRP A 290 13.10 5.46 6.21
N GLY A 291 14.22 5.68 5.53
CA GLY A 291 14.30 5.69 4.08
C GLY A 291 14.33 7.09 3.49
N TRP A 292 13.76 7.28 2.31
CA TRP A 292 13.76 8.58 1.63
C TRP A 292 12.62 9.49 2.13
N GLY A 293 12.98 10.49 2.94
CA GLY A 293 12.08 11.43 3.60
C GLY A 293 12.11 12.85 3.05
N GLU A 294 12.35 13.06 1.75
CA GLU A 294 12.52 14.38 1.12
C GLU A 294 11.31 15.32 1.34
N HIS A 295 10.11 14.75 1.39
CA HIS A 295 8.86 15.49 1.60
C HIS A 295 8.41 15.55 3.06
N GLY A 296 9.25 15.11 4.01
CA GLY A 296 8.89 15.04 5.43
C GLY A 296 8.14 13.76 5.82
N ASN A 297 7.96 12.81 4.90
CA ASN A 297 7.27 11.53 5.13
C ASN A 297 7.99 10.58 6.09
N CYS A 298 9.22 10.89 6.50
CA CYS A 298 9.96 10.20 7.54
C CYS A 298 10.15 11.04 8.81
N GLY A 299 9.50 12.20 8.92
CA GLY A 299 9.65 13.15 10.03
C GLY A 299 10.33 14.46 9.63
N PRO A 300 10.64 15.33 10.62
CA PRO A 300 11.11 16.69 10.38
C PRO A 300 12.48 16.80 9.67
N GLN A 301 13.29 15.77 9.79
CA GLN A 301 14.57 15.74 9.07
C GLN A 301 14.31 15.29 7.64
N ARG A 302 14.51 16.20 6.68
CA ARG A 302 14.32 15.90 5.26
C ARG A 302 15.52 15.19 4.65
N GLY A 303 15.27 14.43 3.57
CA GLY A 303 16.30 13.64 2.88
C GLY A 303 16.37 12.20 3.34
N SER A 304 17.49 11.54 3.13
CA SER A 304 17.68 10.13 3.48
C SER A 304 17.79 9.95 4.99
N GLN A 305 16.98 9.05 5.55
CA GLN A 305 16.95 8.72 6.97
C GLN A 305 17.51 7.30 7.18
N PRO A 306 18.80 7.16 7.51
CA PRO A 306 19.45 5.84 7.66
C PRO A 306 19.10 5.14 8.98
N GLY A 307 18.47 5.84 9.93
CA GLY A 307 18.02 5.32 11.22
C GLY A 307 16.52 5.48 11.40
N LEU A 308 16.00 4.82 12.43
CA LEU A 308 14.58 4.92 12.82
C LEU A 308 14.30 6.29 13.43
N GLN A 309 13.45 7.07 12.76
CA GLN A 309 12.98 8.37 13.23
C GLN A 309 11.66 8.19 13.96
N LEU A 310 11.60 8.52 15.25
CA LEU A 310 10.34 8.53 16.01
C LEU A 310 9.45 9.67 15.50
N VAL A 311 8.27 9.32 14.97
CA VAL A 311 7.30 10.28 14.42
C VAL A 311 6.03 10.40 15.26
N GLY A 312 5.78 9.48 16.18
CA GLY A 312 4.64 9.54 17.08
C GLY A 312 4.63 8.47 18.16
N ARG A 313 3.95 8.76 19.27
CA ARG A 313 3.73 7.84 20.39
C ARG A 313 2.25 7.79 20.74
N TYR A 314 1.69 6.59 20.88
CA TYR A 314 0.25 6.36 21.03
C TYR A 314 -0.05 5.37 22.16
N ALA A 315 -1.10 5.61 22.92
CA ALA A 315 -1.55 4.72 24.00
C ALA A 315 -2.25 3.46 23.45
N THR A 316 -2.80 3.53 22.23
CA THR A 316 -3.43 2.39 21.54
C THR A 316 -2.65 2.02 20.29
N ARG A 317 -2.67 0.73 19.94
CA ARG A 317 -1.96 0.24 18.75
C ARG A 317 -2.48 0.91 17.47
N PRO A 318 -1.67 1.71 16.78
CA PRO A 318 -2.03 2.28 15.50
C PRO A 318 -1.88 1.25 14.38
N ARG A 319 -2.64 1.43 13.29
CA ARG A 319 -2.38 0.83 11.99
C ARG A 319 -1.66 1.85 11.12
N VAL A 320 -0.69 1.41 10.33
CA VAL A 320 0.12 2.31 9.50
C VAL A 320 0.02 1.93 8.02
N PHE A 321 0.03 2.95 7.14
CA PHE A 321 0.00 2.77 5.69
C PHE A 321 1.02 3.71 5.05
N GLY A 322 1.82 3.17 4.13
CA GLY A 322 2.76 3.94 3.33
C GLY A 322 2.22 4.23 1.93
N GLY A 323 2.46 5.43 1.44
CA GLY A 323 2.12 5.85 0.09
C GLY A 323 3.31 6.39 -0.70
N CYS A 324 3.05 7.10 -1.79
CA CYS A 324 4.09 7.78 -2.54
C CYS A 324 4.54 9.03 -1.77
N ALA A 325 5.66 8.89 -1.02
CA ALA A 325 6.16 9.91 -0.10
C ALA A 325 5.11 10.42 0.90
N THR A 326 4.17 9.59 1.31
CA THR A 326 3.16 9.89 2.33
C THR A 326 3.11 8.79 3.39
N THR A 327 2.90 9.19 4.64
CA THR A 327 2.78 8.31 5.80
C THR A 327 1.44 8.55 6.48
N TRP A 328 0.75 7.45 6.81
CA TRP A 328 -0.57 7.45 7.41
C TRP A 328 -0.59 6.64 8.70
N ILE A 329 -1.24 7.19 9.72
CA ILE A 329 -1.41 6.57 11.04
C ILE A 329 -2.90 6.59 11.36
N VAL A 330 -3.47 5.41 11.62
CA VAL A 330 -4.90 5.25 11.91
C VAL A 330 -5.08 4.69 13.32
N LEU A 331 -5.82 5.41 14.14
CA LEU A 331 -6.25 4.99 15.48
C LEU A 331 -7.73 4.61 15.40
N ASP A 332 -8.09 3.40 15.85
CA ASP A 332 -9.47 2.90 15.77
C ASP A 332 -10.35 3.30 16.98
N GLN A 333 -9.76 3.94 17.99
CA GLN A 333 -10.46 4.50 19.15
C GLN A 333 -9.87 5.89 19.43
N CYS A 334 -10.65 6.91 19.21
CA CYS A 334 -10.32 8.29 19.54
C CYS A 334 -11.25 8.80 20.65
#